data_0abbf536283a8e7af869b0d537e1c944
#
_entry.id   0abbf536283a8e7af869b0d537e1c944
#
_cell.length_a   1.000
_cell.length_b   1.000
_cell.length_c   1.000
_cell.angle_alpha   90.00
_cell.angle_beta   90.00
_cell.angle_gamma   90.00
#
_symmetry.space_group_name_H-M   'P 1'
#
loop_
_entity.id
_entity.type
_entity.pdbx_description
1 polymer ?
#
loop_
_entity_poly.entity_id
_entity_poly.type
_entity_poly.pdbx_seq_one_letter_code
_entity_poly.pdbx_strand_id
1 'polypeptide(L)'
;DEGAAILYDQDEKRYRLIAVKAGTILVEERLCVDRLLGRLRFTCAHELGHWVLHQKLYSGTGDVAAYEGKTSLDESYGLVEWQADALATALLMPLPQIKRSFYRLRAGRSNEQLVAEMAQIFQVSKQAMRIRLETRNLI
;
A
#
# COMPACT_ATOMS: atom_id res chain seq x y z
N ASP A 1 -22.46 11.52 -1.15
CA ASP A 1 -22.48 10.47 -0.13
C ASP A 1 -21.37 10.74 0.88
N GLU A 2 -21.71 10.76 2.15
CA GLU A 2 -20.77 10.93 3.26
C GLU A 2 -20.61 9.58 3.97
N GLY A 3 -19.38 9.21 4.27
CA GLY A 3 -19.04 8.10 5.13
C GLY A 3 -18.67 8.59 6.53
N ALA A 4 -18.37 7.66 7.42
CA ALA A 4 -17.85 7.96 8.74
C ALA A 4 -16.54 7.20 8.96
N ALA A 5 -15.58 7.86 9.57
CA ALA A 5 -14.34 7.26 10.01
C ALA A 5 -14.18 7.41 11.53
N ILE A 6 -13.55 6.43 12.15
CA ILE A 6 -13.21 6.48 13.57
C ILE A 6 -11.74 6.88 13.67
N LEU A 7 -11.48 8.02 14.29
CA LEU A 7 -10.12 8.49 14.57
C LEU A 7 -9.85 8.41 16.07
N TYR A 8 -8.62 8.07 16.43
CA TYR A 8 -8.15 8.16 17.79
C TYR A 8 -7.53 9.55 18.03
N ASP A 9 -8.18 10.34 18.89
CA ASP A 9 -7.68 11.64 19.34
C ASP A 9 -6.65 11.41 20.46
N GLN A 10 -5.38 11.73 20.19
CA GLN A 10 -4.29 11.50 21.12
C GLN A 10 -4.31 12.47 22.31
N ASP A 11 -4.81 13.69 22.11
CA ASP A 11 -4.87 14.71 23.16
C ASP A 11 -5.99 14.39 24.16
N GLU A 12 -7.16 13.99 23.63
CA GLU A 12 -8.31 13.63 24.44
C GLU A 12 -8.35 12.14 24.84
N LYS A 13 -7.42 11.33 24.33
CA LYS A 13 -7.30 9.87 24.56
C LYS A 13 -8.60 9.11 24.32
N ARG A 14 -9.36 9.50 23.30
CA ARG A 14 -10.64 8.88 22.94
C ARG A 14 -10.80 8.71 21.44
N TYR A 15 -11.68 7.79 21.06
CA TYR A 15 -12.10 7.64 19.68
C TYR A 15 -13.18 8.68 19.32
N ARG A 16 -13.04 9.29 18.15
CA ARG A 16 -14.01 10.25 17.62
C ARG A 16 -14.52 9.76 16.27
N LEU A 17 -15.83 9.85 16.07
CA LEU A 17 -16.45 9.62 14.77
C LEU A 17 -16.43 10.94 13.99
N ILE A 18 -15.89 10.91 12.78
CA ILE A 18 -15.88 12.06 11.88
C ILE A 18 -16.62 11.74 10.58
N ALA A 19 -17.29 12.72 10.02
CA ALA A 19 -17.86 12.62 8.67
C ALA A 19 -16.73 12.78 7.64
N VAL A 20 -16.71 11.91 6.63
CA VAL A 20 -15.73 11.89 5.57
C VAL A 20 -16.44 11.86 4.23
N LYS A 21 -16.05 12.72 3.29
CA LYS A 21 -16.59 12.68 1.93
C LYS A 21 -16.16 11.41 1.22
N ALA A 22 -17.04 10.85 0.39
CA ALA A 22 -16.68 9.75 -0.50
C ALA A 22 -15.45 10.11 -1.35
N GLY A 23 -14.54 9.15 -1.52
CA GLY A 23 -13.30 9.38 -2.25
C GLY A 23 -12.17 10.04 -1.45
N THR A 24 -12.34 10.20 -0.13
CA THR A 24 -11.28 10.70 0.76
C THR A 24 -10.44 9.54 1.31
N ILE A 25 -9.13 9.65 1.17
CA ILE A 25 -8.17 8.77 1.84
C ILE A 25 -7.66 9.47 3.10
N LEU A 26 -7.84 8.84 4.25
CA LEU A 26 -7.31 9.31 5.53
C LEU A 26 -5.94 8.70 5.77
N VAL A 27 -4.98 9.54 6.15
CA VAL A 27 -3.60 9.11 6.42
C VAL A 27 -3.19 9.60 7.80
N GLU A 28 -2.44 8.78 8.53
CA GLU A 28 -1.88 9.16 9.82
C GLU A 28 -0.90 10.33 9.67
N GLU A 29 -1.11 11.40 10.41
CA GLU A 29 -0.24 12.59 10.40
C GLU A 29 1.22 12.23 10.70
N ARG A 30 1.48 11.24 11.55
CA ARG A 30 2.83 10.75 11.87
C ARG A 30 3.63 10.26 10.66
N LEU A 31 2.95 9.90 9.56
CA LEU A 31 3.59 9.49 8.31
C LEU A 31 4.06 10.68 7.46
N CYS A 32 3.56 11.89 7.74
CA CYS A 32 3.85 13.10 6.97
C CYS A 32 5.19 13.74 7.34
N VAL A 33 6.22 12.93 7.57
CA VAL A 33 7.60 13.38 7.80
C VAL A 33 8.55 12.76 6.78
N ASP A 34 9.56 13.51 6.36
CA ASP A 34 10.48 13.13 5.27
C ASP A 34 11.07 11.73 5.40
N ARG A 35 11.48 11.34 6.61
CA ARG A 35 12.04 10.00 6.88
C ARG A 35 11.07 8.85 6.63
N LEU A 36 9.76 9.12 6.61
CA LEU A 36 8.70 8.14 6.40
C LEU A 36 8.01 8.28 5.04
N LEU A 37 8.54 9.12 4.14
CA LEU A 37 7.95 9.38 2.82
C LEU A 37 7.66 8.09 2.05
N GLY A 38 8.57 7.13 2.05
CA GLY A 38 8.36 5.84 1.36
C GLY A 38 7.19 5.05 1.96
N ARG A 39 7.01 5.11 3.28
CA ARG A 39 5.87 4.49 3.96
C ARG A 39 4.56 5.23 3.67
N LEU A 40 4.58 6.56 3.76
CA LEU A 40 3.43 7.39 3.40
C LEU A 40 2.93 7.09 1.98
N ARG A 41 3.84 7.08 1.01
CA ARG A 41 3.51 6.78 -0.39
C ARG A 41 2.91 5.40 -0.56
N PHE A 42 3.47 4.38 0.12
CA PHE A 42 2.94 3.03 0.07
C PHE A 42 1.55 2.95 0.69
N THR A 43 1.32 3.57 1.84
CA THR A 43 0.00 3.66 2.48
C THR A 43 -1.02 4.31 1.56
N CYS A 44 -0.70 5.47 0.96
CA CYS A 44 -1.62 6.13 0.02
C CYS A 44 -1.91 5.26 -1.22
N ALA A 45 -0.91 4.56 -1.75
CA ALA A 45 -1.09 3.68 -2.90
C ALA A 45 -1.91 2.42 -2.55
N HIS A 46 -1.78 1.90 -1.33
CA HIS A 46 -2.57 0.81 -0.80
C HIS A 46 -4.05 1.20 -0.67
N GLU A 47 -4.34 2.34 -0.04
CA GLU A 47 -5.70 2.87 0.07
C GLU A 47 -6.33 3.16 -1.30
N LEU A 48 -5.52 3.67 -2.24
CA LEU A 48 -5.95 3.81 -3.64
C LEU A 48 -6.27 2.44 -4.26
N GLY A 49 -5.53 1.39 -3.89
CA GLY A 49 -5.80 0.01 -4.28
C GLY A 49 -7.18 -0.44 -3.83
N HIS A 50 -7.53 -0.21 -2.58
CA HIS A 50 -8.88 -0.48 -2.08
C HIS A 50 -9.94 0.31 -2.83
N TRP A 51 -9.71 1.59 -3.06
CA TRP A 51 -10.63 2.43 -3.82
C TRP A 51 -10.86 1.88 -5.24
N VAL A 52 -9.80 1.54 -5.95
CA VAL A 52 -9.90 1.10 -7.35
C VAL A 52 -10.49 -0.30 -7.49
N LEU A 53 -10.08 -1.23 -6.62
CA LEU A 53 -10.40 -2.65 -6.77
C LEU A 53 -11.65 -3.07 -5.96
N HIS A 54 -11.89 -2.42 -4.83
CA HIS A 54 -12.84 -2.89 -3.82
C HIS A 54 -13.97 -1.91 -3.52
N GLN A 55 -14.10 -0.83 -4.31
CA GLN A 55 -15.14 0.19 -4.09
C GLN A 55 -16.54 -0.40 -3.91
N LYS A 56 -16.89 -1.40 -4.72
CA LYS A 56 -18.20 -2.06 -4.65
C LYS A 56 -18.42 -2.84 -3.35
N LEU A 57 -17.37 -3.38 -2.76
CA LEU A 57 -17.44 -4.10 -1.48
C LEU A 57 -17.75 -3.15 -0.32
N TYR A 58 -17.17 -1.94 -0.34
CA TYR A 58 -17.34 -0.96 0.72
C TYR A 58 -18.57 -0.06 0.56
N SER A 59 -19.10 0.05 -0.65
CA SER A 59 -20.29 0.90 -0.91
C SER A 59 -21.62 0.24 -0.58
N GLY A 60 -21.64 -1.00 -0.14
CA GLY A 60 -22.85 -1.76 0.17
C GLY A 60 -23.75 -2.06 -1.05
N THR A 61 -23.31 -1.69 -2.26
CA THR A 61 -24.03 -1.91 -3.53
C THR A 61 -23.51 -3.13 -4.29
N GLY A 62 -22.45 -3.78 -3.79
CA GLY A 62 -21.90 -4.99 -4.37
C GLY A 62 -22.60 -6.22 -3.80
N ASP A 63 -22.73 -7.26 -4.62
CA ASP A 63 -23.14 -8.59 -4.20
C ASP A 63 -22.09 -9.17 -3.24
N VAL A 64 -22.19 -8.83 -1.96
CA VAL A 64 -21.41 -9.46 -0.88
C VAL A 64 -21.66 -10.97 -0.90
N ALA A 65 -22.87 -11.39 -1.30
CA ALA A 65 -23.25 -12.78 -1.47
C ALA A 65 -22.38 -13.57 -2.47
N ALA A 66 -21.79 -12.92 -3.46
CA ALA A 66 -20.88 -13.58 -4.39
C ALA A 66 -19.52 -13.91 -3.75
N TYR A 67 -19.13 -13.18 -2.72
CA TYR A 67 -17.90 -13.42 -1.94
C TYR A 67 -18.12 -14.37 -0.76
N GLU A 68 -19.32 -14.38 -0.16
CA GLU A 68 -19.68 -15.24 0.98
C GLU A 68 -19.75 -16.73 0.63
N GLY A 69 -19.67 -17.09 -0.65
CA GLY A 69 -19.94 -18.46 -1.09
C GLY A 69 -18.81 -19.47 -0.91
N LYS A 70 -17.55 -19.09 -0.66
CA LYS A 70 -16.43 -20.06 -0.75
C LYS A 70 -15.23 -19.86 0.19
N THR A 71 -15.13 -18.78 0.96
CA THR A 71 -13.97 -18.53 1.84
C THR A 71 -14.41 -18.02 3.21
N SER A 72 -13.63 -18.34 4.24
CA SER A 72 -13.83 -17.73 5.57
C SER A 72 -13.65 -16.20 5.46
N LEU A 73 -14.29 -15.43 6.35
CA LEU A 73 -14.14 -13.97 6.39
C LEU A 73 -12.68 -13.55 6.46
N ASP A 74 -11.84 -14.29 7.19
CA ASP A 74 -10.39 -14.04 7.30
C ASP A 74 -9.65 -14.23 5.96
N GLU A 75 -9.99 -15.26 5.19
CA GLU A 75 -9.38 -15.51 3.88
C GLU A 75 -9.79 -14.46 2.85
N SER A 76 -11.04 -14.03 2.87
CA SER A 76 -11.54 -12.96 2.00
C SER A 76 -10.88 -11.63 2.31
N TYR A 77 -10.72 -11.30 3.59
CA TYR A 77 -10.03 -10.11 4.05
C TYR A 77 -8.54 -10.13 3.63
N GLY A 78 -7.86 -11.24 3.86
CA GLY A 78 -6.47 -11.43 3.44
C GLY A 78 -6.26 -11.26 1.93
N LEU A 79 -7.21 -11.72 1.11
CA LEU A 79 -7.16 -11.55 -0.34
C LEU A 79 -7.33 -10.09 -0.76
N VAL A 80 -8.25 -9.35 -0.14
CA VAL A 80 -8.50 -7.93 -0.41
C VAL A 80 -7.27 -7.09 -0.07
N GLU A 81 -6.66 -7.33 1.09
CA GLU A 81 -5.41 -6.66 1.50
C GLU A 81 -4.25 -6.99 0.55
N TRP A 82 -4.09 -8.26 0.19
CA TRP A 82 -3.07 -8.68 -0.77
C TRP A 82 -3.24 -7.99 -2.13
N GLN A 83 -4.47 -7.85 -2.62
CA GLN A 83 -4.74 -7.17 -3.89
C GLN A 83 -4.39 -5.68 -3.83
N ALA A 84 -4.70 -5.00 -2.72
CA ALA A 84 -4.33 -3.61 -2.50
C ALA A 84 -2.81 -3.44 -2.45
N ASP A 85 -2.10 -4.30 -1.73
CA ASP A 85 -0.64 -4.33 -1.69
C ASP A 85 -0.01 -4.62 -3.05
N ALA A 86 -0.57 -5.54 -3.82
CA ALA A 86 -0.10 -5.86 -5.17
C ALA A 86 -0.23 -4.67 -6.12
N LEU A 87 -1.36 -3.94 -6.06
CA LEU A 87 -1.56 -2.72 -6.84
C LEU A 87 -0.60 -1.63 -6.40
N ALA A 88 -0.47 -1.36 -5.09
CA ALA A 88 0.47 -0.38 -4.55
C ALA A 88 1.91 -0.68 -4.99
N THR A 89 2.31 -1.94 -4.91
CA THR A 89 3.62 -2.42 -5.35
C THR A 89 3.83 -2.20 -6.85
N ALA A 90 2.83 -2.52 -7.68
CA ALA A 90 2.92 -2.34 -9.13
C ALA A 90 2.98 -0.85 -9.52
N LEU A 91 2.25 -0.01 -8.80
CA LEU A 91 2.20 1.44 -9.03
C LEU A 91 3.53 2.13 -8.66
N LEU A 92 4.07 1.83 -7.48
CA LEU A 92 5.27 2.48 -6.96
C LEU A 92 6.58 1.85 -7.47
N MET A 93 6.56 0.57 -7.80
CA MET A 93 7.71 -0.22 -8.25
C MET A 93 7.37 -1.02 -9.51
N PRO A 94 7.06 -0.35 -10.64
CA PRO A 94 6.71 -1.04 -11.89
C PRO A 94 7.86 -1.94 -12.35
N LEU A 95 7.55 -3.18 -12.69
CA LEU A 95 8.56 -4.21 -12.95
C LEU A 95 9.56 -3.87 -14.06
N PRO A 96 9.13 -3.28 -15.20
CA PRO A 96 10.09 -2.89 -16.26
C PRO A 96 11.12 -1.88 -15.77
N GLN A 97 10.71 -0.87 -14.99
CA GLN A 97 11.57 0.16 -14.43
C GLN A 97 12.49 -0.41 -13.34
N ILE A 98 11.99 -1.32 -12.50
CA ILE A 98 12.80 -2.05 -11.52
C ILE A 98 13.90 -2.84 -12.22
N LYS A 99 13.57 -3.66 -13.22
CA LYS A 99 14.56 -4.42 -13.98
C LYS A 99 15.60 -3.52 -14.65
N ARG A 100 15.15 -2.46 -15.31
CA ARG A 100 16.05 -1.50 -15.97
C ARG A 100 17.04 -0.87 -14.99
N SER A 101 16.56 -0.41 -13.83
CA SER A 101 17.40 0.19 -12.79
C SER A 101 18.34 -0.84 -12.18
N PHE A 102 17.85 -2.04 -11.90
CA PHE A 102 18.64 -3.14 -11.37
C PHE A 102 19.85 -3.45 -12.27
N TYR A 103 19.62 -3.75 -13.53
CA TYR A 103 20.69 -4.11 -14.46
C TYR A 103 21.68 -2.98 -14.72
N ARG A 104 21.21 -1.72 -14.66
CA ARG A 104 22.09 -0.54 -14.79
C ARG A 104 22.99 -0.35 -13.58
N LEU A 105 22.48 -0.65 -12.37
CA LEU A 105 23.16 -0.29 -11.12
C LEU A 105 23.96 -1.43 -10.50
N ARG A 106 23.69 -2.69 -10.85
CA ARG A 106 24.23 -3.86 -10.14
C ARG A 106 25.74 -4.02 -10.18
N ALA A 107 26.42 -3.47 -11.20
CA ALA A 107 27.85 -3.66 -11.37
C ALA A 107 28.63 -3.04 -10.19
N GLY A 108 29.46 -3.85 -9.53
CA GLY A 108 30.30 -3.42 -8.41
C GLY A 108 29.58 -3.09 -7.09
N ARG A 109 28.30 -3.41 -6.97
CA ARG A 109 27.51 -3.17 -5.76
C ARG A 109 27.11 -4.46 -5.07
N SER A 110 27.12 -4.44 -3.73
CA SER A 110 26.45 -5.49 -2.94
C SER A 110 24.93 -5.35 -3.03
N ASN A 111 24.21 -6.44 -2.70
CA ASN A 111 22.73 -6.39 -2.65
C ASN A 111 22.22 -5.32 -1.70
N GLU A 112 22.89 -5.08 -0.56
CA GLU A 112 22.53 -4.05 0.41
C GLU A 112 22.64 -2.64 -0.18
N GLN A 113 23.74 -2.36 -0.89
CA GLN A 113 23.95 -1.07 -1.55
C GLN A 113 22.91 -0.85 -2.67
N LEU A 114 22.63 -1.90 -3.43
CA LEU A 114 21.68 -1.86 -4.53
C LEU A 114 20.25 -1.61 -4.03
N VAL A 115 19.84 -2.32 -2.97
CA VAL A 115 18.53 -2.10 -2.32
C VAL A 115 18.41 -0.67 -1.82
N ALA A 116 19.44 -0.15 -1.14
CA ALA A 116 19.42 1.19 -0.60
C ALA A 116 19.30 2.27 -1.69
N GLU A 117 20.09 2.16 -2.76
CA GLU A 117 20.07 3.10 -3.88
C GLU A 117 18.76 3.04 -4.66
N MET A 118 18.27 1.84 -4.95
CA MET A 118 16.98 1.68 -5.64
C MET A 118 15.81 2.16 -4.80
N ALA A 119 15.83 1.93 -3.48
CA ALA A 119 14.80 2.44 -2.58
C ALA A 119 14.72 3.97 -2.61
N GLN A 120 15.85 4.67 -2.70
CA GLN A 120 15.90 6.13 -2.87
C GLN A 120 15.34 6.56 -4.23
N ILE A 121 15.75 5.93 -5.32
CA ILE A 121 15.29 6.25 -6.68
C ILE A 121 13.77 6.13 -6.79
N PHE A 122 13.20 5.05 -6.25
CA PHE A 122 11.75 4.78 -6.31
C PHE A 122 10.97 5.43 -5.18
N GLN A 123 11.65 6.08 -4.23
CA GLN A 123 11.05 6.71 -3.04
C GLN A 123 10.14 5.74 -2.26
N VAL A 124 10.67 4.56 -1.99
CA VAL A 124 10.03 3.52 -1.18
C VAL A 124 10.94 3.12 -0.02
N SER A 125 10.42 2.37 0.94
CA SER A 125 11.26 1.84 2.02
C SER A 125 12.26 0.80 1.49
N LYS A 126 13.42 0.67 2.15
CA LYS A 126 14.41 -0.39 1.83
C LYS A 126 13.79 -1.78 1.93
N GLN A 127 12.91 -1.99 2.90
CA GLN A 127 12.20 -3.26 3.08
C GLN A 127 11.30 -3.57 1.87
N ALA A 128 10.49 -2.61 1.43
CA ALA A 128 9.63 -2.79 0.26
C ALA A 128 10.44 -3.08 -1.01
N MET A 129 11.55 -2.35 -1.21
CA MET A 129 12.45 -2.59 -2.35
C MET A 129 13.09 -3.97 -2.29
N ARG A 130 13.58 -4.40 -1.11
CA ARG A 130 14.15 -5.75 -0.92
C ARG A 130 13.14 -6.83 -1.29
N ILE A 131 11.94 -6.79 -0.70
CA ILE A 131 10.87 -7.74 -1.01
C ILE A 131 10.58 -7.77 -2.51
N ARG A 132 10.53 -6.60 -3.16
CA ARG A 132 10.29 -6.50 -4.60
C ARG A 132 11.36 -7.20 -5.43
N LEU A 133 12.63 -7.03 -5.07
CA LEU A 133 13.76 -7.65 -5.78
C LEU A 133 13.81 -9.17 -5.54
N GLU A 134 13.62 -9.61 -4.30
CA GLU A 134 13.58 -11.03 -3.92
C GLU A 134 12.42 -11.76 -4.62
N THR A 135 11.20 -11.23 -4.56
CA THR A 135 10.02 -11.83 -5.20
C THR A 135 10.12 -11.91 -6.73
N ARG A 136 11.06 -11.18 -7.33
CA ARG A 136 11.33 -11.23 -8.77
C ARG A 136 12.64 -11.94 -9.11
N ASN A 137 13.25 -12.62 -8.13
CA ASN A 137 14.52 -13.36 -8.27
C ASN A 137 15.65 -12.50 -8.89
N LEU A 138 15.73 -11.24 -8.48
CA LEU A 138 16.78 -10.32 -8.92
C LEU A 138 17.97 -10.32 -7.95
N ILE A 139 17.70 -10.53 -6.67
CA ILE A 139 18.69 -10.76 -5.60
C ILE A 139 18.34 -11.99 -4.83
#